data_88daba4010ff6d5643bba27d620a19f0
#
_entry.id   88daba4010ff6d5643bba27d620a19f0
#
_cell.length_a   1.000
_cell.length_b   1.000
_cell.length_c   1.000
_cell.angle_alpha   90.00
_cell.angle_beta   90.00
_cell.angle_gamma   90.00
#
_symmetry.space_group_name_H-M   'P 1'
#
loop_
_entity.id
_entity.type
_entity.pdbx_description
1 polymer ?
#
loop_
_entity_poly.entity_id
_entity_poly.type
_entity_poly.pdbx_seq_one_letter_code
_entity_poly.pdbx_strand_id
1 'polypeptide(L)'
;MLTVRELRRFYCPVYPGIYALRGAELSALQRAQAAWLWSRRRGVVAGLSAQATLGAKWVELGLPAELIHSNQRTPPLIVVHADRLASGETQSIAGMAVTTPARTAYDVGRRLPCVDGVQRIDALMNATQVKVADIEAVAALHPGVRGLAQLRRTLTFVDGGVESPSR
;
A
#
# COMPACT_ATOMS: atom_id res chain seq x y z
N MET A 1 -15.05 -30.78 1.84
CA MET A 1 -13.83 -30.52 1.05
C MET A 1 -14.24 -30.31 -0.41
N LEU A 2 -13.92 -29.16 -1.01
CA LEU A 2 -14.27 -28.86 -2.40
C LEU A 2 -13.41 -29.69 -3.35
N THR A 3 -14.05 -30.31 -4.33
CA THR A 3 -13.34 -30.97 -5.43
C THR A 3 -12.75 -29.91 -6.38
N VAL A 4 -11.72 -30.29 -7.15
CA VAL A 4 -11.12 -29.38 -8.17
C VAL A 4 -12.18 -28.93 -9.19
N ARG A 5 -13.14 -29.79 -9.51
CA ARG A 5 -14.23 -29.47 -10.44
C ARG A 5 -15.18 -28.41 -9.86
N GLU A 6 -15.55 -28.53 -8.59
CA GLU A 6 -16.39 -27.56 -7.87
C GLU A 6 -15.65 -26.23 -7.71
N LEU A 7 -14.35 -26.30 -7.38
CA LEU A 7 -13.51 -25.11 -7.30
C LEU A 7 -13.54 -24.33 -8.62
N ARG A 8 -13.33 -24.98 -9.75
CA ARG A 8 -13.33 -24.35 -11.09
C ARG A 8 -14.72 -23.84 -11.50
N ARG A 9 -15.77 -24.42 -11.00
CA ARG A 9 -17.15 -24.02 -11.32
C ARG A 9 -17.53 -22.71 -10.63
N PHE A 10 -17.19 -22.55 -9.37
CA PHE A 10 -17.65 -21.44 -8.54
C PHE A 10 -16.57 -20.39 -8.26
N TYR A 11 -15.31 -20.72 -8.45
CA TYR A 11 -14.18 -19.87 -8.13
C TYR A 11 -13.27 -19.66 -9.35
N CYS A 12 -12.60 -18.50 -9.36
CA CYS A 12 -11.53 -18.23 -10.33
C CYS A 12 -10.25 -17.82 -9.57
N PRO A 13 -9.07 -18.15 -10.12
CA PRO A 13 -7.81 -17.75 -9.51
C PRO A 13 -7.64 -16.23 -9.59
N VAL A 14 -7.28 -15.62 -8.47
CA VAL A 14 -6.84 -14.23 -8.37
C VAL A 14 -5.33 -14.17 -8.52
N TYR A 15 -4.65 -14.97 -7.73
CA TYR A 15 -3.20 -15.22 -7.80
C TYR A 15 -2.97 -16.72 -7.65
N PRO A 16 -1.76 -17.24 -8.00
CA PRO A 16 -1.48 -18.67 -7.83
C PRO A 16 -1.83 -19.19 -6.43
N GLY A 17 -2.73 -20.17 -6.36
CA GLY A 17 -3.19 -20.76 -5.12
C GLY A 17 -4.25 -19.96 -4.35
N ILE A 18 -4.62 -18.78 -4.82
CA ILE A 18 -5.60 -17.89 -4.19
C ILE A 18 -6.80 -17.73 -5.13
N TYR A 19 -7.99 -18.02 -4.62
CA TYR A 19 -9.23 -18.05 -5.40
C TYR A 19 -10.28 -17.11 -4.83
N ALA A 20 -11.09 -16.54 -5.71
CA ALA A 20 -12.28 -15.77 -5.36
C ALA A 20 -13.51 -16.33 -6.08
N LEU A 21 -14.69 -16.00 -5.58
CA LEU A 21 -15.94 -16.36 -6.24
C LEU A 21 -15.94 -15.79 -7.67
N ARG A 22 -16.36 -16.61 -8.61
CA ARG A 22 -16.47 -16.22 -10.01
C ARG A 22 -17.48 -15.10 -10.16
N GLY A 23 -17.09 -14.03 -10.87
CA GLY A 23 -17.91 -12.84 -11.05
C GLY A 23 -17.83 -11.82 -9.91
N ALA A 24 -17.12 -12.12 -8.81
CA ALA A 24 -16.89 -11.15 -7.76
C ALA A 24 -15.90 -10.07 -8.21
N GLU A 25 -16.26 -8.80 -8.04
CA GLU A 25 -15.36 -7.68 -8.20
C GLU A 25 -14.66 -7.40 -6.88
N LEU A 26 -13.34 -7.66 -6.84
CA LEU A 26 -12.57 -7.49 -5.61
C LEU A 26 -12.26 -6.01 -5.36
N SER A 27 -12.52 -5.55 -4.15
CA SER A 27 -12.06 -4.25 -3.67
C SER A 27 -10.52 -4.22 -3.57
N ALA A 28 -9.95 -3.03 -3.47
CA ALA A 28 -8.51 -2.86 -3.24
C ALA A 28 -8.06 -3.55 -1.94
N LEU A 29 -8.87 -3.51 -0.89
CA LEU A 29 -8.61 -4.23 0.36
C LEU A 29 -8.60 -5.75 0.16
N GLN A 30 -9.57 -6.28 -0.58
CA GLN A 30 -9.63 -7.73 -0.85
C GLN A 30 -8.47 -8.19 -1.73
N ARG A 31 -8.01 -7.37 -2.67
CA ARG A 31 -6.80 -7.64 -3.46
C ARG A 31 -5.54 -7.65 -2.60
N ALA A 32 -5.44 -6.71 -1.66
CA ALA A 32 -4.34 -6.68 -0.69
C ALA A 32 -4.33 -7.94 0.18
N GLN A 33 -5.48 -8.40 0.66
CA GLN A 33 -5.62 -9.65 1.40
C GLN A 33 -5.20 -10.85 0.56
N ALA A 34 -5.64 -10.92 -0.69
CA ALA A 34 -5.29 -12.00 -1.61
C ALA A 34 -3.77 -12.05 -1.88
N ALA A 35 -3.13 -10.91 -2.09
CA ALA A 35 -1.68 -10.83 -2.28
C ALA A 35 -0.91 -11.23 -1.02
N TRP A 36 -1.38 -10.80 0.14
CA TRP A 36 -0.78 -11.18 1.41
C TRP A 36 -0.87 -12.69 1.65
N LEU A 37 -2.01 -13.32 1.35
CA LEU A 37 -2.17 -14.78 1.39
C LEU A 37 -1.27 -15.49 0.37
N TRP A 38 -1.11 -14.94 -0.84
CA TRP A 38 -0.16 -15.44 -1.82
C TRP A 38 1.27 -15.47 -1.27
N SER A 39 1.66 -14.45 -0.54
CA SER A 39 2.97 -14.39 0.12
C SER A 39 3.13 -15.39 1.28
N ARG A 40 2.12 -16.23 1.53
CA ARG A 40 2.03 -17.12 2.69
C ARG A 40 2.08 -16.37 4.01
N ARG A 41 1.47 -15.19 4.05
CA ARG A 41 1.42 -14.29 5.22
C ARG A 41 2.80 -13.79 5.67
N ARG A 42 3.80 -13.82 4.79
CA ARG A 42 5.16 -13.36 5.08
C ARG A 42 5.43 -11.95 4.57
N GLY A 43 4.70 -11.49 3.57
CA GLY A 43 4.81 -10.14 3.05
C GLY A 43 4.17 -9.12 3.97
N VAL A 44 4.55 -7.87 3.78
CA VAL A 44 3.93 -6.71 4.42
C VAL A 44 3.17 -5.94 3.34
N VAL A 45 1.88 -5.70 3.55
CA VAL A 45 1.06 -4.89 2.65
C VAL A 45 1.61 -3.46 2.67
N ALA A 46 1.88 -2.91 1.51
CA ALA A 46 2.60 -1.63 1.35
C ALA A 46 1.99 -0.76 0.24
N GLY A 47 2.50 0.44 0.07
CA GLY A 47 2.15 1.34 -1.02
C GLY A 47 0.66 1.62 -1.12
N LEU A 48 0.11 1.60 -2.32
CA LEU A 48 -1.33 1.84 -2.54
C LEU A 48 -2.23 0.77 -1.92
N SER A 49 -1.75 -0.46 -1.79
CA SER A 49 -2.49 -1.51 -1.07
C SER A 49 -2.58 -1.23 0.42
N ALA A 50 -1.53 -0.73 1.04
CA ALA A 50 -1.56 -0.26 2.43
C ALA A 50 -2.49 0.95 2.58
N GLN A 51 -2.45 1.87 1.65
CA GLN A 51 -3.32 3.04 1.62
C GLN A 51 -4.80 2.64 1.62
N ALA A 52 -5.19 1.69 0.78
CA ALA A 52 -6.54 1.14 0.75
C ALA A 52 -6.92 0.47 2.09
N THR A 53 -6.00 -0.30 2.66
CA THR A 53 -6.19 -0.99 3.94
C THR A 53 -6.33 -0.02 5.11
N LEU A 54 -5.64 1.12 5.06
CA LEU A 54 -5.72 2.20 6.04
C LEU A 54 -6.98 3.07 5.92
N GLY A 55 -7.84 2.78 4.95
CA GLY A 55 -9.12 3.47 4.76
C GLY A 55 -9.03 4.76 3.94
N ALA A 56 -7.91 5.04 3.29
CA ALA A 56 -7.81 6.18 2.40
C ALA A 56 -8.68 5.98 1.15
N LYS A 57 -9.42 7.00 0.79
CA LYS A 57 -10.29 7.00 -0.39
C LYS A 57 -9.47 7.07 -1.68
N TRP A 58 -10.10 6.74 -2.80
CA TRP A 58 -9.59 6.94 -4.15
C TRP A 58 -8.44 6.01 -4.56
N VAL A 59 -8.35 4.82 -3.98
CA VAL A 59 -7.51 3.76 -4.55
C VAL A 59 -8.30 3.07 -5.67
N GLU A 60 -7.79 3.19 -6.87
CA GLU A 60 -8.45 2.67 -8.07
C GLU A 60 -8.53 1.15 -8.07
N LEU A 61 -9.65 0.64 -8.58
CA LEU A 61 -9.80 -0.79 -8.84
C LEU A 61 -8.87 -1.20 -10.01
N GLY A 62 -8.31 -2.39 -9.92
CA GLY A 62 -7.46 -2.94 -10.98
C GLY A 62 -5.99 -2.58 -10.90
N LEU A 63 -5.57 -1.74 -9.97
CA LEU A 63 -4.15 -1.52 -9.71
C LEU A 63 -3.51 -2.80 -9.15
N PRO A 64 -2.22 -3.06 -9.48
CA PRO A 64 -1.49 -4.16 -8.85
C PRO A 64 -1.48 -4.04 -7.33
N ALA A 65 -1.56 -5.17 -6.64
CA ALA A 65 -1.32 -5.18 -5.20
C ALA A 65 0.17 -4.99 -4.92
N GLU A 66 0.49 -4.31 -3.83
CA GLU A 66 1.87 -4.00 -3.44
C GLU A 66 2.22 -4.63 -2.10
N LEU A 67 3.35 -5.31 -2.07
CA LEU A 67 3.92 -5.92 -0.86
C LEU A 67 5.39 -5.53 -0.72
N ILE A 68 5.85 -5.45 0.52
CA ILE A 68 7.29 -5.56 0.85
C ILE A 68 7.56 -7.02 1.20
N HIS A 69 8.43 -7.68 0.45
CA HIS A 69 8.71 -9.11 0.60
C HIS A 69 10.05 -9.46 -0.05
N SER A 70 10.66 -10.54 0.43
CA SER A 70 11.93 -11.01 -0.12
C SER A 70 11.80 -11.76 -1.45
N ASN A 71 10.66 -12.38 -1.71
CA ASN A 71 10.43 -13.13 -2.94
C ASN A 71 10.10 -12.17 -4.10
N GLN A 72 11.04 -12.02 -5.04
CA GLN A 72 10.88 -11.18 -6.22
C GLN A 72 10.18 -11.89 -7.41
N ARG A 73 9.90 -13.17 -7.30
CA ARG A 73 9.18 -13.93 -8.33
C ARG A 73 7.68 -13.77 -8.14
N THR A 74 7.14 -12.72 -8.73
CA THR A 74 5.74 -12.35 -8.55
C THR A 74 4.87 -12.78 -9.73
N PRO A 75 3.61 -13.16 -9.49
CA PRO A 75 2.65 -13.32 -10.56
C PRO A 75 2.26 -11.93 -11.13
N PRO A 76 1.59 -11.87 -12.28
CA PRO A 76 1.00 -10.64 -12.76
C PRO A 76 0.11 -9.97 -11.71
N LEU A 77 0.09 -8.65 -11.68
CA LEU A 77 -0.72 -7.82 -10.78
C LEU A 77 -0.34 -7.87 -9.28
N ILE A 78 0.85 -8.39 -8.98
CA ILE A 78 1.51 -8.16 -7.68
C ILE A 78 2.86 -7.49 -7.93
N VAL A 79 3.08 -6.38 -7.27
CA VAL A 79 4.38 -5.69 -7.22
C VAL A 79 5.00 -5.93 -5.85
N VAL A 80 6.21 -6.46 -5.84
CA VAL A 80 6.98 -6.68 -4.62
C VAL A 80 8.16 -5.72 -4.58
N HIS A 81 8.29 -5.05 -3.47
CA HIS A 81 9.44 -4.20 -3.14
C HIS A 81 10.33 -4.92 -2.14
N ALA A 82 11.63 -4.97 -2.40
CA ALA A 82 12.63 -5.55 -1.50
C ALA A 82 13.18 -4.51 -0.52
N ASP A 83 12.32 -3.65 -0.01
CA ASP A 83 12.69 -2.53 0.84
C ASP A 83 12.97 -2.98 2.27
N ARG A 84 13.84 -2.23 2.93
CA ARG A 84 14.09 -2.39 4.34
C ARG A 84 12.97 -1.73 5.15
N LEU A 85 12.52 -2.42 6.19
CA LEU A 85 11.60 -1.93 7.20
C LEU A 85 12.35 -1.76 8.53
N ALA A 86 12.23 -0.59 9.12
CA ALA A 86 12.71 -0.36 10.49
C ALA A 86 11.66 -0.81 11.50
N SER A 87 12.07 -0.97 12.75
CA SER A 87 11.14 -1.23 13.86
C SER A 87 10.11 -0.11 13.95
N GLY A 88 8.84 -0.47 14.14
CA GLY A 88 7.73 0.50 14.25
C GLY A 88 7.15 0.98 12.92
N GLU A 89 7.60 0.46 11.78
CA GLU A 89 7.06 0.81 10.46
C GLU A 89 5.96 -0.13 9.97
N THR A 90 5.61 -1.11 10.76
CA THR A 90 4.54 -2.07 10.45
C THR A 90 3.54 -2.14 11.60
N GLN A 91 2.30 -2.47 11.25
CA GLN A 91 1.22 -2.70 12.20
C GLN A 91 0.34 -3.86 11.72
N SER A 92 -0.52 -4.36 12.58
CA SER A 92 -1.48 -5.39 12.22
C SER A 92 -2.85 -4.75 11.96
N ILE A 93 -3.41 -5.01 10.79
CA ILE A 93 -4.77 -4.61 10.43
C ILE A 93 -5.49 -5.84 9.87
N ALA A 94 -6.64 -6.20 10.45
CA ALA A 94 -7.41 -7.39 10.08
C ALA A 94 -6.54 -8.68 10.03
N GLY A 95 -5.58 -8.78 10.94
CA GLY A 95 -4.64 -9.89 11.00
C GLY A 95 -3.49 -9.86 10.00
N MET A 96 -3.43 -8.88 9.13
CA MET A 96 -2.34 -8.69 8.15
C MET A 96 -1.26 -7.76 8.67
N ALA A 97 0.00 -8.02 8.30
CA ALA A 97 1.06 -7.04 8.45
C ALA A 97 0.92 -5.97 7.36
N VAL A 98 0.83 -4.72 7.77
CA VAL A 98 0.62 -3.54 6.90
C VAL A 98 1.60 -2.45 7.32
N THR A 99 2.13 -1.70 6.37
CA THR A 99 2.95 -0.52 6.72
C THR A 99 2.11 0.52 7.47
N THR A 100 2.73 1.21 8.42
CA THR A 100 2.09 2.31 9.14
C THR A 100 1.71 3.46 8.21
N PRO A 101 0.80 4.35 8.59
CA PRO A 101 0.47 5.53 7.79
C PRO A 101 1.69 6.35 7.37
N ALA A 102 2.63 6.60 8.27
CA ALA A 102 3.85 7.35 7.98
C ALA A 102 4.74 6.63 6.98
N ARG A 103 4.96 5.34 7.14
CA ARG A 103 5.73 4.54 6.18
C ARG A 103 5.04 4.45 4.81
N THR A 104 3.73 4.28 4.80
CA THR A 104 2.93 4.26 3.57
C THR A 104 3.06 5.57 2.80
N ALA A 105 2.91 6.71 3.48
CA ALA A 105 3.08 8.03 2.88
C ALA A 105 4.51 8.26 2.36
N TYR A 106 5.51 7.82 3.10
CA TYR A 106 6.90 7.85 2.68
C TYR A 106 7.12 7.07 1.37
N ASP A 107 6.59 5.86 1.26
CA ASP A 107 6.73 5.02 0.07
C ASP A 107 6.00 5.63 -1.14
N VAL A 108 4.79 6.09 -0.95
CA VAL A 108 3.98 6.74 -1.99
C VAL A 108 4.63 8.03 -2.48
N GLY A 109 5.08 8.88 -1.56
CA GLY A 109 5.68 10.17 -1.89
C GLY A 109 7.01 10.07 -2.62
N ARG A 110 7.81 9.05 -2.36
CA ARG A 110 9.08 8.86 -3.05
C ARG A 110 8.98 8.12 -4.39
N ARG A 111 7.89 7.42 -4.64
CA ARG A 111 7.70 6.58 -5.85
C ARG A 111 6.80 7.19 -6.90
N LEU A 112 5.75 7.89 -6.50
CA LEU A 112 4.79 8.48 -7.43
C LEU A 112 5.25 9.84 -7.93
N PRO A 113 4.79 10.26 -9.13
CA PRO A 113 4.91 11.63 -9.58
C PRO A 113 4.36 12.59 -8.53
N CYS A 114 4.92 13.81 -8.45
CA CYS A 114 4.62 14.76 -7.37
C CYS A 114 3.12 15.04 -7.19
N VAL A 115 2.39 15.26 -8.29
CA VAL A 115 0.94 15.52 -8.23
C VAL A 115 0.17 14.36 -7.64
N ASP A 116 0.47 13.15 -8.10
CA ASP A 116 -0.17 11.92 -7.58
C ASP A 116 0.22 11.70 -6.12
N GLY A 117 1.48 11.92 -5.78
CA GLY A 117 2.00 11.80 -4.42
C GLY A 117 1.27 12.74 -3.45
N VAL A 118 1.07 14.00 -3.83
CA VAL A 118 0.30 14.97 -3.01
C VAL A 118 -1.10 14.48 -2.76
N GLN A 119 -1.83 14.09 -3.80
CA GLN A 119 -3.21 13.60 -3.67
C GLN A 119 -3.31 12.37 -2.76
N ARG A 120 -2.38 11.45 -2.89
CA ARG A 120 -2.36 10.21 -2.09
C ARG A 120 -2.00 10.48 -0.63
N ILE A 121 -1.05 11.36 -0.38
CA ILE A 121 -0.66 11.74 0.98
C ILE A 121 -1.78 12.51 1.67
N ASP A 122 -2.43 13.45 0.99
CA ASP A 122 -3.58 14.18 1.53
C ASP A 122 -4.72 13.22 1.91
N ALA A 123 -5.04 12.28 1.04
CA ALA A 123 -6.06 11.26 1.33
C ALA A 123 -5.70 10.41 2.55
N LEU A 124 -4.41 10.08 2.71
CA LEU A 124 -3.92 9.31 3.85
C LEU A 124 -3.93 10.13 5.15
N MET A 125 -3.55 11.39 5.10
CA MET A 125 -3.63 12.32 6.23
C MET A 125 -5.07 12.50 6.72
N ASN A 126 -6.03 12.58 5.80
CA ASN A 126 -7.45 12.66 6.14
C ASN A 126 -7.99 11.37 6.77
N ALA A 127 -7.48 10.22 6.37
CA ALA A 127 -7.94 8.92 6.87
C ALA A 127 -7.28 8.50 8.18
N THR A 128 -6.05 8.93 8.47
CA THR A 128 -5.21 8.32 9.53
C THR A 128 -4.63 9.32 10.51
N GLN A 129 -4.76 10.59 10.30
CA GLN A 129 -4.17 11.66 11.10
C GLN A 129 -2.62 11.69 11.10
N VAL A 130 -1.96 11.00 10.18
CA VAL A 130 -0.52 11.10 9.98
C VAL A 130 -0.15 12.55 9.60
N LYS A 131 0.98 13.01 10.10
CA LYS A 131 1.48 14.38 9.87
C LYS A 131 2.75 14.34 9.04
N VAL A 132 3.06 15.46 8.39
CA VAL A 132 4.31 15.62 7.63
C VAL A 132 5.54 15.30 8.47
N ALA A 133 5.56 15.73 9.75
CA ALA A 133 6.66 15.41 10.66
C ALA A 133 6.87 13.90 10.86
N ASP A 134 5.79 13.11 10.88
CA ASP A 134 5.87 11.65 11.00
C ASP A 134 6.50 11.02 9.75
N ILE A 135 6.18 11.55 8.58
CA ILE A 135 6.74 11.10 7.30
C ILE A 135 8.22 11.44 7.21
N GLU A 136 8.60 12.64 7.62
CA GLU A 136 10.00 13.08 7.67
C GLU A 136 10.82 12.24 8.65
N ALA A 137 10.24 11.83 9.77
CA ALA A 137 10.88 10.93 10.73
C ALA A 137 11.19 9.55 10.10
N VAL A 138 10.30 9.03 9.28
CA VAL A 138 10.55 7.79 8.51
C VAL A 138 11.69 8.01 7.52
N ALA A 139 11.69 9.11 6.78
CA ALA A 139 12.75 9.43 5.81
C ALA A 139 14.13 9.51 6.47
N ALA A 140 14.21 10.02 7.70
CA ALA A 140 15.45 10.10 8.46
C ALA A 140 16.02 8.70 8.84
N LEU A 141 15.17 7.68 8.95
CA LEU A 141 15.59 6.30 9.21
C LEU A 141 16.16 5.58 7.99
N HIS A 142 15.93 6.13 6.79
CA HIS A 142 16.33 5.53 5.51
C HIS A 142 17.16 6.49 4.66
N PRO A 143 18.36 6.90 5.13
CA PRO A 143 19.21 7.81 4.36
C PRO A 143 19.69 7.13 3.06
N GLY A 144 19.81 7.90 2.00
CA GLY A 144 20.33 7.42 0.72
C GLY A 144 19.37 6.55 -0.10
N VAL A 145 18.12 6.42 0.31
CA VAL A 145 17.11 5.68 -0.45
C VAL A 145 16.67 6.48 -1.68
N ARG A 146 16.40 5.78 -2.77
CA ARG A 146 15.94 6.39 -4.02
C ARG A 146 14.60 7.11 -3.83
N GLY A 147 14.50 8.31 -4.39
CA GLY A 147 13.27 9.09 -4.41
C GLY A 147 13.09 10.06 -3.25
N LEU A 148 14.09 10.22 -2.36
CA LEU A 148 14.00 11.17 -1.23
C LEU A 148 13.84 12.63 -1.68
N ALA A 149 14.49 13.05 -2.76
CA ALA A 149 14.33 14.40 -3.30
C ALA A 149 12.90 14.64 -3.78
N GLN A 150 12.30 13.65 -4.44
CA GLN A 150 10.91 13.71 -4.87
C GLN A 150 9.94 13.73 -3.69
N LEU A 151 10.19 12.93 -2.67
CA LEU A 151 9.42 12.94 -1.44
C LEU A 151 9.43 14.33 -0.78
N ARG A 152 10.61 14.94 -0.63
CA ARG A 152 10.73 16.28 -0.04
C ARG A 152 9.97 17.32 -0.83
N ARG A 153 10.04 17.27 -2.16
CA ARG A 153 9.26 18.15 -3.04
C ARG A 153 7.76 17.95 -2.84
N THR A 154 7.30 16.71 -2.80
CA THR A 154 5.90 16.37 -2.57
C THR A 154 5.41 16.88 -1.22
N LEU A 155 6.20 16.70 -0.16
CA LEU A 155 5.86 17.18 1.19
C LEU A 155 5.77 18.69 1.29
N THR A 156 6.56 19.43 0.51
CA THR A 156 6.48 20.90 0.44
C THR A 156 5.09 21.33 -0.04
N PHE A 157 4.52 20.66 -1.02
CA PHE A 157 3.19 20.99 -1.54
C PHE A 157 2.07 20.56 -0.58
N VAL A 158 2.24 19.46 0.12
CA VAL A 158 1.27 19.00 1.13
C VAL A 158 1.21 19.99 2.30
N ASP A 159 2.35 20.40 2.81
CA ASP A 159 2.45 21.34 3.94
C ASP A 159 1.92 22.75 3.58
N GLY A 160 2.23 23.21 2.38
CA GLY A 160 1.74 24.50 1.87
C GLY A 160 0.23 24.57 1.61
N GLY A 161 -0.44 23.43 1.48
CA GLY A 161 -1.90 23.35 1.35
C GLY A 161 -2.66 23.54 2.66
N VAL A 162 -2.00 23.45 3.80
CA VAL A 162 -2.58 23.64 5.13
C VAL A 162 -2.70 25.13 5.51
N GLU A 163 -1.99 25.99 4.80
CA GLU A 163 -2.04 27.45 5.00
C GLU A 163 -3.05 28.14 4.05
N SER A 164 -4.25 27.60 3.91
CA SER A 164 -5.35 28.43 3.41
C SER A 164 -6.01 29.12 4.60
N PRO A 165 -5.82 30.43 4.78
CA PRO A 165 -6.53 31.13 5.84
C PRO A 165 -8.02 31.05 5.56
N SER A 166 -8.75 30.47 6.49
CA SER A 166 -10.20 30.62 6.56
C SER A 166 -10.52 32.11 6.56
N ARG A 167 -11.15 32.58 5.53
CA ARG A 167 -11.90 33.83 5.57
C ARG A 167 -13.36 33.51 5.76
#